data_4eaceb2e08dce5a59c063aab6f0146e2
#
_entry.id   4eaceb2e08dce5a59c063aab6f0146e2
#
_cell.length_a   1.000
_cell.length_b   1.000
_cell.length_c   1.000
_cell.angle_alpha   90.00
_cell.angle_beta   90.00
_cell.angle_gamma   90.00
#
_symmetry.space_group_name_H-M   'P 1'
#
loop_
_entity.id
_entity.type
_entity.pdbx_description
1 polymer ?
#
loop_
_entity_poly.entity_id
_entity_poly.type
_entity_poly.pdbx_seq_one_letter_code
_entity_poly.pdbx_strand_id
1 'polypeptide(L)'
;QMCIRDRHSNVSTIFKDTAAELRDSQKWHIPPFPGLSMYRTAPNSTRIPPQLHHDPSLTSRCSNATPVYDPNGRRRPVVQYAIMIDAGSTGSRIHVYKFNYCKASPELEFEHFDHIEPGLSSYKADAQGAAHSLRPLLDKALDIVPQPLQACTPLQLKATAGLRLLGPEQSGAIIQAVRHMIESSYPFPIADLVDNHDKATKNGIEIMDGRDEGVFAWITVNYLMNLIGSGGNKKTAAVMDLGGGSTQIVFQPQLQASSPMHPGEHVYELKNFENSSFTLYQKSYLGYGLKQARESINSLTAFLHLSTNPQAAQHAGDASAWDKFSPQTMFVPSPCYAAGAQKTAKVSLGKFKTSDITMVGTSGGFRACQRLVEVTMNKDAECHIAPVSYTHLT
;
A
#
# COMPACT_ATOMS: atom_id res chain seq x y z
N GLN A 1 -4.98 2.95 -19.23
CA GLN A 1 -3.95 2.46 -20.17
C GLN A 1 -2.71 3.29 -19.95
N MET A 2 -1.65 2.68 -19.43
CA MET A 2 -0.38 3.34 -19.17
C MET A 2 0.40 3.35 -20.49
N CYS A 3 0.35 4.47 -21.21
CA CYS A 3 1.16 4.68 -22.39
C CYS A 3 2.59 4.99 -21.98
N ILE A 4 3.45 3.98 -21.98
CA ILE A 4 4.89 4.15 -21.86
C ILE A 4 5.45 3.99 -23.29
N ARG A 5 5.46 5.07 -24.05
CA ARG A 5 6.19 5.13 -25.31
C ARG A 5 7.33 6.11 -25.17
N ASP A 6 8.54 5.58 -25.16
CA ASP A 6 9.75 6.36 -25.36
C ASP A 6 9.67 7.12 -26.70
N ARG A 7 9.59 8.43 -26.64
CA ARG A 7 10.25 9.22 -27.67
C ARG A 7 11.72 9.24 -27.30
N HIS A 8 12.50 8.50 -28.06
CA HIS A 8 13.95 8.55 -27.99
C HIS A 8 14.45 9.97 -27.75
N SER A 9 14.95 10.27 -26.59
CA SER A 9 16.15 11.05 -26.30
C SER A 9 16.36 11.48 -24.84
N ASN A 10 15.32 11.54 -23.95
CA ASN A 10 15.57 12.11 -22.63
C ASN A 10 15.29 11.18 -21.42
N VAL A 11 14.39 10.18 -21.55
CA VAL A 11 14.10 9.28 -20.43
C VAL A 11 15.19 8.21 -20.31
N SER A 12 15.76 7.75 -21.42
CA SER A 12 16.88 6.80 -21.39
C SER A 12 18.17 7.40 -20.79
N THR A 13 18.33 8.71 -20.93
CA THR A 13 19.46 9.45 -20.32
C THR A 13 19.27 9.57 -18.81
N ILE A 14 18.07 9.91 -18.34
CA ILE A 14 17.76 10.00 -16.92
C ILE A 14 17.94 8.63 -16.23
N PHE A 15 17.45 7.54 -16.83
CA PHE A 15 17.66 6.20 -16.30
C PHE A 15 19.09 5.71 -16.40
N LYS A 16 19.85 6.11 -17.42
CA LYS A 16 21.29 5.80 -17.53
C LYS A 16 22.10 6.56 -16.49
N ASP A 17 21.82 7.82 -16.28
CA ASP A 17 22.49 8.65 -15.30
C ASP A 17 22.16 8.18 -13.87
N THR A 18 20.88 7.87 -13.58
CA THR A 18 20.48 7.31 -12.29
C THR A 18 21.03 5.89 -12.08
N ALA A 19 21.13 5.06 -13.11
CA ALA A 19 21.76 3.74 -13.02
C ALA A 19 23.28 3.79 -12.91
N ALA A 20 23.93 4.82 -13.48
CA ALA A 20 25.36 5.08 -13.32
C ALA A 20 25.67 5.59 -11.91
N GLU A 21 24.82 6.48 -11.36
CA GLU A 21 24.92 6.97 -9.99
C GLU A 21 24.61 5.87 -8.96
N LEU A 22 23.66 4.96 -9.23
CA LEU A 22 23.39 3.79 -8.38
C LEU A 22 24.50 2.74 -8.40
N ARG A 23 25.35 2.70 -9.43
CA ARG A 23 26.55 1.82 -9.45
C ARG A 23 27.70 2.35 -8.62
N ASP A 24 27.73 3.63 -8.34
CA ASP A 24 28.75 4.25 -7.46
C ASP A 24 28.23 4.24 -5.99
N SER A 25 27.95 3.01 -5.50
CA SER A 25 27.35 2.76 -4.17
C SER A 25 28.18 3.26 -2.99
N GLN A 26 29.38 3.79 -3.23
CA GLN A 26 30.22 4.41 -2.21
C GLN A 26 29.86 5.87 -1.91
N LYS A 27 29.03 6.53 -2.73
CA LYS A 27 28.62 7.93 -2.52
C LYS A 27 27.31 8.13 -1.77
N TRP A 28 26.51 7.10 -1.62
CA TRP A 28 25.28 7.15 -0.80
C TRP A 28 25.61 6.84 0.65
N HIS A 29 26.31 7.74 1.31
CA HIS A 29 26.23 7.82 2.76
C HIS A 29 24.83 8.37 3.09
N ILE A 30 23.87 7.47 3.27
CA ILE A 30 22.68 7.76 4.07
C ILE A 30 23.25 8.03 5.45
N PRO A 31 23.22 9.29 5.95
CA PRO A 31 23.68 9.53 7.30
C PRO A 31 22.87 8.58 8.21
N PRO A 32 23.51 7.89 9.16
CA PRO A 32 22.77 7.05 10.08
C PRO A 32 21.75 7.96 10.76
N PHE A 33 20.46 7.74 10.47
CA PHE A 33 19.41 8.42 11.19
C PHE A 33 19.66 8.15 12.67
N PRO A 34 19.74 9.19 13.52
CA PRO A 34 19.78 8.98 14.95
C PRO A 34 18.46 8.30 15.34
N GLY A 35 18.47 6.99 15.50
CA GLY A 35 17.27 6.18 15.77
C GLY A 35 17.10 4.98 14.83
N LEU A 36 17.57 5.02 13.58
CA LEU A 36 17.45 3.88 12.65
C LEU A 36 18.43 2.74 12.95
N SER A 37 19.47 2.98 13.74
CA SER A 37 20.37 1.91 14.22
C SER A 37 19.66 0.90 15.14
N MET A 38 18.46 1.23 15.64
CA MET A 38 17.62 0.32 16.41
C MET A 38 16.76 -0.63 15.56
N TYR A 39 16.59 -0.34 14.25
CA TYR A 39 15.71 -1.10 13.36
C TYR A 39 16.37 -2.27 12.64
N ARG A 40 17.65 -2.56 12.92
CA ARG A 40 18.32 -3.77 12.40
C ARG A 40 18.13 -5.01 13.26
N THR A 41 17.05 -5.13 14.01
CA THR A 41 16.62 -6.43 14.52
C THR A 41 15.87 -7.16 13.41
N ALA A 42 16.30 -8.40 13.13
CA ALA A 42 15.68 -9.24 12.12
C ALA A 42 14.15 -9.25 12.25
N PRO A 43 13.40 -9.30 11.14
CA PRO A 43 11.93 -9.21 11.14
C PRO A 43 11.20 -10.29 11.97
N ASN A 44 11.91 -11.25 12.53
CA ASN A 44 11.37 -12.29 13.40
C ASN A 44 11.85 -12.19 14.86
N SER A 45 12.42 -11.07 15.28
CA SER A 45 12.81 -10.90 16.68
C SER A 45 11.57 -10.50 17.49
N THR A 46 10.95 -11.46 18.13
CA THR A 46 9.93 -11.25 19.19
C THR A 46 10.50 -10.63 20.46
N ARG A 47 11.76 -10.16 20.42
CA ARG A 47 12.38 -9.52 21.56
C ARG A 47 11.89 -8.09 21.67
N ILE A 48 11.05 -7.84 22.67
CA ILE A 48 10.73 -6.51 23.16
C ILE A 48 12.05 -5.78 23.45
N PRO A 49 12.26 -4.57 22.88
CA PRO A 49 13.49 -3.82 23.14
C PRO A 49 13.73 -3.63 24.65
N PRO A 50 14.99 -3.62 25.09
CA PRO A 50 15.34 -3.50 26.51
C PRO A 50 14.66 -2.32 27.23
N GLN A 51 14.35 -1.23 26.50
CA GLN A 51 13.68 -0.05 27.06
C GLN A 51 12.23 -0.31 27.51
N LEU A 52 11.56 -1.33 26.95
CA LEU A 52 10.22 -1.73 27.38
C LEU A 52 10.22 -2.69 28.57
N HIS A 53 11.40 -3.24 28.94
CA HIS A 53 11.51 -4.12 30.09
C HIS A 53 11.49 -3.41 31.45
N HIS A 54 11.73 -2.06 31.48
CA HIS A 54 11.71 -1.33 32.73
C HIS A 54 10.29 -0.85 33.07
N ASP A 55 9.79 0.14 32.37
CA ASP A 55 8.43 0.65 32.49
C ASP A 55 8.03 1.28 31.15
N PRO A 56 7.16 0.61 30.38
CA PRO A 56 6.75 1.10 29.09
C PRO A 56 5.93 2.39 29.13
N SER A 57 5.44 2.80 30.32
CA SER A 57 4.74 4.08 30.53
C SER A 57 5.72 5.26 30.73
N LEU A 58 7.01 4.98 30.89
CA LEU A 58 8.06 5.98 31.08
C LEU A 58 9.00 6.04 29.87
N THR A 59 9.83 7.09 29.84
CA THR A 59 10.91 7.24 28.88
C THR A 59 12.25 7.41 29.58
N SER A 60 13.29 6.80 29.03
CA SER A 60 14.68 7.02 29.45
C SER A 60 15.33 8.22 28.74
N ARG A 61 14.61 8.86 27.81
CA ARG A 61 15.16 9.95 26.99
C ARG A 61 15.26 11.28 27.73
N CYS A 62 14.43 11.48 28.74
CA CYS A 62 14.51 12.67 29.60
C CYS A 62 13.95 12.39 31.00
N SER A 63 14.54 13.01 32.01
CA SER A 63 14.06 13.02 33.38
C SER A 63 13.03 14.14 33.65
N ASN A 64 13.13 15.25 32.90
CA ASN A 64 12.28 16.43 33.04
C ASN A 64 11.73 16.81 31.67
N ALA A 65 10.57 16.27 31.31
CA ALA A 65 9.88 16.70 30.10
C ALA A 65 9.30 18.10 30.28
N THR A 66 9.46 18.95 29.27
CA THR A 66 8.70 20.20 29.19
C THR A 66 7.21 19.85 29.16
N PRO A 67 6.38 20.37 30.08
CA PRO A 67 4.96 20.07 30.06
C PRO A 67 4.34 20.48 28.73
N VAL A 68 3.81 19.51 28.00
CA VAL A 68 3.03 19.75 26.78
C VAL A 68 1.56 19.69 27.19
N TYR A 69 0.80 20.69 26.81
CA TYR A 69 -0.62 20.78 27.10
C TYR A 69 -1.42 20.50 25.82
N ASP A 70 -2.55 19.84 25.96
CA ASP A 70 -3.51 19.66 24.88
C ASP A 70 -4.25 21.00 24.61
N PRO A 71 -5.04 21.10 23.53
CA PRO A 71 -5.83 22.32 23.25
C PRO A 71 -6.80 22.73 24.38
N ASN A 72 -7.14 21.79 25.26
CA ASN A 72 -8.02 22.00 26.43
C ASN A 72 -7.24 22.36 27.70
N GLY A 73 -5.94 22.61 27.59
CA GLY A 73 -5.08 22.96 28.71
C GLY A 73 -4.72 21.81 29.66
N ARG A 74 -4.96 20.55 29.28
CA ARG A 74 -4.59 19.38 30.06
C ARG A 74 -3.16 18.97 29.76
N ARG A 75 -2.40 18.66 30.80
CA ARG A 75 -1.03 18.17 30.64
C ARG A 75 -1.02 16.82 29.91
N ARG A 76 -0.33 16.76 28.78
CA ARG A 76 -0.10 15.50 28.06
C ARG A 76 0.88 14.61 28.84
N PRO A 77 0.71 13.28 28.79
CA PRO A 77 1.70 12.36 29.34
C PRO A 77 3.03 12.49 28.56
N VAL A 78 4.13 12.25 29.27
CA VAL A 78 5.50 12.27 28.66
C VAL A 78 5.64 11.23 27.55
N VAL A 79 4.92 10.12 27.68
CA VAL A 79 4.88 9.01 26.71
C VAL A 79 3.47 8.90 26.17
N GLN A 80 3.37 8.74 24.86
CA GLN A 80 2.12 8.48 24.13
C GLN A 80 2.32 7.35 23.16
N TYR A 81 1.34 6.45 23.09
CA TYR A 81 1.28 5.41 22.06
C TYR A 81 0.29 5.81 20.96
N ALA A 82 0.50 5.27 19.76
CA ALA A 82 -0.43 5.35 18.65
C ALA A 82 -0.39 4.05 17.87
N ILE A 83 -1.53 3.63 17.32
CA ILE A 83 -1.67 2.41 16.55
C ILE A 83 -2.10 2.78 15.13
N MET A 84 -1.36 2.27 14.13
CA MET A 84 -1.72 2.38 12.73
C MET A 84 -1.82 0.97 12.13
N ILE A 85 -2.93 0.68 11.44
CA ILE A 85 -3.12 -0.56 10.69
C ILE A 85 -3.21 -0.22 9.21
N ASP A 86 -2.26 -0.75 8.43
CA ASP A 86 -2.31 -0.78 6.96
C ASP A 86 -2.99 -2.07 6.51
N ALA A 87 -4.19 -1.98 5.97
CA ALA A 87 -4.95 -3.11 5.44
C ALA A 87 -4.78 -3.20 3.92
N GLY A 88 -3.65 -3.78 3.52
CA GLY A 88 -3.27 -3.96 2.12
C GLY A 88 -4.04 -5.08 1.40
N SER A 89 -3.83 -5.19 0.10
CA SER A 89 -4.48 -6.21 -0.75
C SER A 89 -3.96 -7.64 -0.52
N THR A 90 -2.76 -7.79 0.03
CA THR A 90 -2.11 -9.09 0.28
C THR A 90 -2.11 -9.48 1.73
N GLY A 91 -2.12 -8.52 2.64
CA GLY A 91 -2.09 -8.73 4.07
C GLY A 91 -2.39 -7.46 4.83
N SER A 92 -2.57 -7.58 6.15
CA SER A 92 -2.72 -6.43 7.05
C SER A 92 -1.50 -6.32 7.96
N ARG A 93 -1.09 -5.09 8.24
CA ARG A 93 0.10 -4.76 9.03
C ARG A 93 -0.29 -3.84 10.16
N ILE A 94 0.27 -4.08 11.34
CA ILE A 94 0.11 -3.20 12.49
C ILE A 94 1.43 -2.55 12.84
N HIS A 95 1.36 -1.27 13.13
CA HIS A 95 2.44 -0.48 13.70
C HIS A 95 1.97 0.07 15.04
N VAL A 96 2.67 -0.28 16.11
CA VAL A 96 2.43 0.28 17.45
C VAL A 96 3.61 1.21 17.75
N TYR A 97 3.35 2.50 17.72
CA TYR A 97 4.35 3.53 17.95
C TYR A 97 4.36 3.99 19.40
N LYS A 98 5.55 4.21 19.95
CA LYS A 98 5.76 4.89 21.21
C LYS A 98 6.49 6.21 20.95
N PHE A 99 5.90 7.31 21.33
CA PHE A 99 6.49 8.64 21.26
C PHE A 99 6.82 9.16 22.65
N ASN A 100 7.88 9.99 22.74
CA ASN A 100 8.13 10.79 23.91
C ASN A 100 7.98 12.29 23.61
N TYR A 101 7.62 13.04 24.62
CA TYR A 101 7.49 14.50 24.59
C TYR A 101 8.58 15.16 25.42
N CYS A 102 9.82 14.71 25.26
CA CYS A 102 10.99 15.29 25.90
C CYS A 102 11.32 16.68 25.37
N LYS A 103 10.89 16.98 24.11
CA LYS A 103 11.03 18.24 23.42
C LYS A 103 9.65 18.81 23.06
N ALA A 104 9.63 19.99 22.46
CA ALA A 104 8.40 20.62 21.99
C ALA A 104 7.64 19.77 20.96
N SER A 105 8.38 19.04 20.11
CA SER A 105 7.81 18.08 19.15
C SER A 105 7.96 16.65 19.66
N PRO A 106 6.99 15.76 19.37
CA PRO A 106 7.09 14.35 19.73
C PRO A 106 8.25 13.70 18.97
N GLU A 107 8.99 12.84 19.67
CA GLU A 107 10.05 12.02 19.09
C GLU A 107 9.63 10.55 19.13
N LEU A 108 9.79 9.84 18.02
CA LEU A 108 9.57 8.40 17.96
C LEU A 108 10.65 7.70 18.78
N GLU A 109 10.23 6.94 19.78
CA GLU A 109 11.12 6.19 20.67
C GLU A 109 11.19 4.72 20.31
N PHE A 110 10.05 4.16 19.90
CA PHE A 110 9.92 2.74 19.61
C PHE A 110 8.79 2.50 18.61
N GLU A 111 8.96 1.47 17.78
CA GLU A 111 7.95 0.92 16.90
C GLU A 111 7.93 -0.60 17.03
N HIS A 112 6.75 -1.17 17.19
CA HIS A 112 6.49 -2.59 16.96
C HIS A 112 5.77 -2.76 15.64
N PHE A 113 6.25 -3.70 14.84
CA PHE A 113 5.66 -4.09 13.57
C PHE A 113 5.31 -5.56 13.57
N ASP A 114 4.10 -5.88 13.13
CA ASP A 114 3.66 -7.25 12.87
C ASP A 114 2.74 -7.29 11.65
N HIS A 115 2.53 -8.47 11.07
CA HIS A 115 1.68 -8.61 9.90
C HIS A 115 0.98 -9.96 9.86
N ILE A 116 -0.15 -9.99 9.14
CA ILE A 116 -0.94 -11.19 8.88
C ILE A 116 -1.33 -11.28 7.41
N GLU A 117 -1.50 -12.48 6.94
CA GLU A 117 -2.07 -12.82 5.64
C GLU A 117 -3.24 -13.79 5.83
N PRO A 118 -4.24 -13.75 4.94
CA PRO A 118 -4.40 -12.89 3.76
C PRO A 118 -4.93 -11.49 4.11
N GLY A 119 -4.88 -10.54 3.15
CA GLY A 119 -5.50 -9.22 3.29
C GLY A 119 -7.03 -9.28 3.37
N LEU A 120 -7.67 -8.25 3.93
CA LEU A 120 -9.12 -8.17 4.18
C LEU A 120 -9.97 -8.45 2.94
N SER A 121 -9.50 -8.07 1.75
CA SER A 121 -10.21 -8.31 0.49
C SER A 121 -10.38 -9.79 0.12
N SER A 122 -9.62 -10.68 0.74
CA SER A 122 -9.73 -12.13 0.49
C SER A 122 -10.98 -12.74 1.12
N TYR A 123 -11.58 -12.08 2.09
CA TYR A 123 -12.79 -12.52 2.79
C TYR A 123 -14.09 -12.20 2.03
N LYS A 124 -14.05 -11.28 1.05
CA LYS A 124 -15.17 -10.92 0.18
C LYS A 124 -16.46 -10.63 0.97
N ALA A 125 -17.46 -11.54 0.91
CA ALA A 125 -18.75 -11.39 1.58
C ALA A 125 -18.71 -11.73 3.09
N ASP A 126 -17.63 -12.35 3.59
CA ASP A 126 -17.46 -12.66 5.02
C ASP A 126 -16.84 -11.48 5.77
N ALA A 127 -17.65 -10.45 6.01
CA ALA A 127 -17.19 -9.25 6.71
C ALA A 127 -16.77 -9.53 8.17
N GLN A 128 -17.42 -10.47 8.84
CA GLN A 128 -17.06 -10.84 10.22
C GLN A 128 -15.73 -11.61 10.26
N GLY A 129 -15.51 -12.55 9.33
CA GLY A 129 -14.23 -13.23 9.19
C GLY A 129 -13.09 -12.26 8.89
N ALA A 130 -13.33 -11.25 8.04
CA ALA A 130 -12.36 -10.19 7.77
C ALA A 130 -12.01 -9.40 9.04
N ALA A 131 -13.01 -8.97 9.82
CA ALA A 131 -12.77 -8.28 11.08
C ALA A 131 -12.00 -9.17 12.09
N HIS A 132 -12.42 -10.40 12.26
CA HIS A 132 -11.78 -11.34 13.19
C HIS A 132 -10.33 -11.67 12.82
N SER A 133 -9.97 -11.60 11.55
CA SER A 133 -8.59 -11.83 11.11
C SER A 133 -7.60 -10.83 11.71
N LEU A 134 -8.05 -9.63 12.10
CA LEU A 134 -7.20 -8.60 12.71
C LEU A 134 -6.92 -8.82 14.21
N ARG A 135 -7.66 -9.73 14.88
CA ARG A 135 -7.51 -9.95 16.33
C ARG A 135 -6.07 -10.23 16.76
N PRO A 136 -5.29 -11.11 16.09
CA PRO A 136 -3.92 -11.37 16.51
C PRO A 136 -3.04 -10.12 16.55
N LEU A 137 -3.25 -9.17 15.63
CA LEU A 137 -2.53 -7.90 15.60
C LEU A 137 -2.97 -6.98 16.74
N LEU A 138 -4.27 -6.91 17.00
CA LEU A 138 -4.83 -6.06 18.06
C LEU A 138 -4.52 -6.60 19.45
N ASP A 139 -4.56 -7.92 19.62
CA ASP A 139 -4.16 -8.57 20.89
C ASP A 139 -2.69 -8.30 21.20
N LYS A 140 -1.83 -8.29 20.15
CA LYS A 140 -0.44 -7.88 20.30
C LYS A 140 -0.28 -6.43 20.73
N ALA A 141 -1.13 -5.53 20.25
CA ALA A 141 -1.13 -4.15 20.69
C ALA A 141 -1.54 -4.02 22.18
N LEU A 142 -2.47 -4.86 22.66
CA LEU A 142 -2.81 -4.91 24.10
C LEU A 142 -1.62 -5.30 24.96
N ASP A 143 -0.78 -6.23 24.49
CA ASP A 143 0.42 -6.67 25.22
C ASP A 143 1.50 -5.57 25.29
N ILE A 144 1.58 -4.72 24.26
CA ILE A 144 2.63 -3.71 24.12
C ILE A 144 2.25 -2.41 24.84
N VAL A 145 0.99 -1.98 24.69
CA VAL A 145 0.53 -0.71 25.24
C VAL A 145 0.17 -0.89 26.71
N PRO A 146 0.82 -0.16 27.65
CA PRO A 146 0.48 -0.25 29.07
C PRO A 146 -1.00 0.01 29.32
N GLN A 147 -1.62 -0.81 30.16
CA GLN A 147 -3.06 -0.71 30.47
C GLN A 147 -3.52 0.73 30.80
N PRO A 148 -2.82 1.53 31.60
CA PRO A 148 -3.24 2.90 31.89
C PRO A 148 -3.22 3.84 30.69
N LEU A 149 -2.49 3.48 29.61
CA LEU A 149 -2.36 4.29 28.40
C LEU A 149 -3.26 3.81 27.25
N GLN A 150 -3.88 2.64 27.35
CA GLN A 150 -4.70 2.07 26.28
C GLN A 150 -5.88 2.97 25.89
N ALA A 151 -6.58 3.52 26.87
CA ALA A 151 -7.74 4.39 26.62
C ALA A 151 -7.38 5.77 26.01
N CYS A 152 -6.10 6.14 25.97
CA CYS A 152 -5.60 7.34 25.30
C CYS A 152 -4.62 7.05 24.15
N THR A 153 -4.60 5.80 23.67
CA THR A 153 -3.83 5.37 22.52
C THR A 153 -4.72 5.36 21.28
N PRO A 154 -4.62 6.38 20.40
CA PRO A 154 -5.46 6.45 19.22
C PRO A 154 -5.11 5.34 18.23
N LEU A 155 -6.14 4.79 17.59
CA LEU A 155 -6.03 3.77 16.55
C LEU A 155 -6.60 4.27 15.24
N GLN A 156 -5.86 4.06 14.15
CA GLN A 156 -6.35 4.23 12.78
C GLN A 156 -6.15 2.96 11.96
N LEU A 157 -7.08 2.69 11.05
CA LEU A 157 -6.94 1.67 10.02
C LEU A 157 -7.19 2.30 8.65
N LYS A 158 -6.23 2.17 7.76
CA LYS A 158 -6.35 2.59 6.37
C LYS A 158 -6.30 1.36 5.48
N ALA A 159 -7.42 1.09 4.81
CA ALA A 159 -7.48 0.04 3.80
C ALA A 159 -7.17 0.63 2.42
N THR A 160 -6.55 -0.15 1.56
CA THR A 160 -6.04 0.32 0.28
C THR A 160 -6.71 -0.39 -0.91
N ALA A 161 -6.01 -0.55 -2.02
CA ALA A 161 -6.51 -1.08 -3.28
C ALA A 161 -7.29 -2.39 -3.16
N GLY A 162 -6.94 -3.24 -2.20
CA GLY A 162 -7.63 -4.52 -2.00
C GLY A 162 -9.13 -4.35 -1.79
N LEU A 163 -9.53 -3.46 -0.90
CA LEU A 163 -10.94 -3.18 -0.63
C LEU A 163 -11.58 -2.32 -1.73
N ARG A 164 -10.84 -1.40 -2.35
CA ARG A 164 -11.36 -0.63 -3.50
C ARG A 164 -11.83 -1.53 -4.66
N LEU A 165 -11.14 -2.68 -4.87
CA LEU A 165 -11.49 -3.64 -5.93
C LEU A 165 -12.71 -4.51 -5.63
N LEU A 166 -13.18 -4.60 -4.37
CA LEU A 166 -14.37 -5.38 -4.01
C LEU A 166 -15.69 -4.68 -4.35
N GLY A 167 -15.64 -3.37 -4.60
CA GLY A 167 -16.83 -2.54 -4.73
C GLY A 167 -17.40 -2.05 -3.40
N PRO A 168 -18.30 -1.05 -3.44
CA PRO A 168 -18.71 -0.29 -2.26
C PRO A 168 -19.50 -1.11 -1.23
N GLU A 169 -20.31 -2.05 -1.66
CA GLU A 169 -21.16 -2.85 -0.77
C GLU A 169 -20.32 -3.78 0.12
N GLN A 170 -19.48 -4.64 -0.49
CA GLN A 170 -18.67 -5.61 0.25
C GLN A 170 -17.62 -4.91 1.08
N SER A 171 -16.93 -3.92 0.51
CA SER A 171 -15.92 -3.17 1.22
C SER A 171 -16.47 -2.36 2.38
N GLY A 172 -17.66 -1.75 2.20
CA GLY A 172 -18.38 -1.05 3.26
C GLY A 172 -18.77 -1.97 4.41
N ALA A 173 -19.27 -3.17 4.11
CA ALA A 173 -19.62 -4.17 5.13
C ALA A 173 -18.37 -4.60 5.95
N ILE A 174 -17.21 -4.80 5.29
CA ILE A 174 -15.96 -5.14 5.97
C ILE A 174 -15.52 -4.00 6.89
N ILE A 175 -15.50 -2.75 6.41
CA ILE A 175 -15.12 -1.58 7.22
C ILE A 175 -16.01 -1.42 8.45
N GLN A 176 -17.32 -1.61 8.29
CA GLN A 176 -18.27 -1.56 9.41
C GLN A 176 -18.05 -2.68 10.42
N ALA A 177 -17.81 -3.91 9.96
CA ALA A 177 -17.52 -5.04 10.85
C ALA A 177 -16.21 -4.84 11.63
N VAL A 178 -15.16 -4.34 10.97
CA VAL A 178 -13.88 -4.00 11.61
C VAL A 178 -14.08 -2.92 12.68
N ARG A 179 -14.79 -1.83 12.36
CA ARG A 179 -15.08 -0.74 13.30
C ARG A 179 -15.82 -1.28 14.52
N HIS A 180 -16.91 -2.01 14.30
CA HIS A 180 -17.70 -2.58 15.38
C HIS A 180 -16.89 -3.51 16.30
N MET A 181 -16.05 -4.36 15.72
CA MET A 181 -15.19 -5.27 16.46
C MET A 181 -14.19 -4.51 17.33
N ILE A 182 -13.56 -3.45 16.80
CA ILE A 182 -12.61 -2.63 17.56
C ILE A 182 -13.32 -1.87 18.68
N GLU A 183 -14.43 -1.19 18.39
CA GLU A 183 -15.21 -0.43 19.38
C GLU A 183 -15.77 -1.30 20.51
N SER A 184 -16.16 -2.55 20.20
CA SER A 184 -16.77 -3.44 21.19
C SER A 184 -15.79 -4.28 22.00
N SER A 185 -14.58 -4.52 21.49
CA SER A 185 -13.67 -5.52 22.04
C SER A 185 -12.31 -4.97 22.49
N TYR A 186 -11.97 -3.72 22.12
CA TYR A 186 -10.65 -3.13 22.41
C TYR A 186 -10.78 -1.76 23.07
N PRO A 187 -9.87 -1.40 24.00
CA PRO A 187 -9.93 -0.13 24.71
C PRO A 187 -9.40 1.07 23.93
N PHE A 188 -8.86 0.84 22.72
CA PHE A 188 -8.22 1.86 21.91
C PHE A 188 -9.26 2.76 21.22
N PRO A 189 -9.26 4.08 21.46
CA PRO A 189 -10.17 4.99 20.77
C PRO A 189 -9.81 5.07 19.30
N ILE A 190 -10.81 4.98 18.43
CA ILE A 190 -10.64 5.21 17.01
C ILE A 190 -10.41 6.70 16.78
N ALA A 191 -9.32 7.04 16.08
CA ALA A 191 -8.92 8.42 15.81
C ALA A 191 -9.71 8.99 14.62
N ASP A 192 -11.03 9.15 14.81
CA ASP A 192 -11.87 9.87 13.86
C ASP A 192 -11.57 11.37 13.93
N LEU A 193 -11.45 12.02 12.78
CA LEU A 193 -11.33 13.48 12.72
C LEU A 193 -12.70 14.11 12.97
N VAL A 194 -12.68 15.29 13.58
CA VAL A 194 -13.87 16.12 13.75
C VAL A 194 -13.87 17.16 12.63
N ASP A 195 -14.97 17.29 11.93
CA ASP A 195 -15.11 18.32 10.89
C ASP A 195 -15.32 19.71 11.51
N ASN A 196 -15.35 20.74 10.65
CA ASN A 196 -15.55 22.13 11.09
C ASN A 196 -16.94 22.40 11.73
N HIS A 197 -17.80 21.39 11.79
CA HIS A 197 -19.13 21.43 12.40
C HIS A 197 -19.24 20.52 13.64
N ASP A 198 -18.10 20.18 14.26
CA ASP A 198 -18.00 19.29 15.42
C ASP A 198 -18.58 17.88 15.20
N LYS A 199 -18.70 17.43 13.95
CA LYS A 199 -19.19 16.12 13.60
C LYS A 199 -18.03 15.17 13.31
N ALA A 200 -17.99 14.05 14.01
CA ALA A 200 -17.01 12.98 13.75
C ALA A 200 -17.18 12.41 12.34
N THR A 201 -16.11 12.40 11.58
CA THR A 201 -16.11 12.01 10.15
C THR A 201 -16.03 10.51 9.92
N LYS A 202 -15.84 9.69 10.99
CA LYS A 202 -15.63 8.23 10.93
C LYS A 202 -14.48 7.78 10.01
N ASN A 203 -13.49 8.64 9.79
CA ASN A 203 -12.36 8.38 8.92
C ASN A 203 -11.15 7.73 9.63
N GLY A 204 -11.26 7.42 10.90
CA GLY A 204 -10.24 6.66 11.63
C GLY A 204 -10.12 5.22 11.11
N ILE A 205 -11.23 4.65 10.61
CA ILE A 205 -11.25 3.36 9.90
C ILE A 205 -11.93 3.59 8.56
N GLU A 206 -11.15 3.59 7.50
CA GLU A 206 -11.66 3.90 6.15
C GLU A 206 -10.86 3.23 5.04
N ILE A 207 -11.40 3.28 3.84
CA ILE A 207 -10.71 2.92 2.61
C ILE A 207 -10.06 4.19 2.06
N MET A 208 -8.74 4.22 2.09
CA MET A 208 -7.95 5.36 1.60
C MET A 208 -8.13 5.54 0.10
N ASP A 209 -8.30 6.77 -0.35
CA ASP A 209 -8.22 7.10 -1.78
C ASP A 209 -6.82 6.81 -2.33
N GLY A 210 -6.74 6.33 -3.57
CA GLY A 210 -5.46 6.03 -4.21
C GLY A 210 -4.59 7.27 -4.44
N ARG A 211 -5.20 8.46 -4.52
CA ARG A 211 -4.49 9.74 -4.60
C ARG A 211 -3.74 10.02 -3.31
N ASP A 212 -4.43 9.87 -2.19
CA ASP A 212 -3.85 10.13 -0.86
C ASP A 212 -2.78 9.10 -0.53
N GLU A 213 -3.00 7.80 -0.89
CA GLU A 213 -2.01 6.74 -0.75
C GLU A 213 -0.67 7.11 -1.40
N GLY A 214 -0.72 7.55 -2.67
CA GLY A 214 0.48 7.98 -3.40
C GLY A 214 1.14 9.23 -2.81
N VAL A 215 0.33 10.22 -2.41
CA VAL A 215 0.85 11.47 -1.83
C VAL A 215 1.48 11.22 -0.45
N PHE A 216 0.90 10.37 0.39
CA PHE A 216 1.50 10.01 1.67
C PHE A 216 2.82 9.25 1.48
N ALA A 217 2.91 8.36 0.49
CA ALA A 217 4.18 7.73 0.13
C ALA A 217 5.22 8.77 -0.30
N TRP A 218 4.82 9.76 -1.11
CA TRP A 218 5.70 10.85 -1.55
C TRP A 218 6.19 11.71 -0.38
N ILE A 219 5.29 12.09 0.53
CA ILE A 219 5.64 12.84 1.74
C ILE A 219 6.65 12.03 2.57
N THR A 220 6.36 10.77 2.83
CA THR A 220 7.20 9.90 3.66
C THR A 220 8.62 9.77 3.10
N VAL A 221 8.75 9.45 1.81
CA VAL A 221 10.04 9.30 1.16
C VAL A 221 10.83 10.61 1.19
N ASN A 222 10.21 11.72 0.80
CA ASN A 222 10.90 13.01 0.72
C ASN A 222 11.24 13.58 2.11
N TYR A 223 10.42 13.31 3.11
CA TYR A 223 10.73 13.64 4.50
C TYR A 223 11.91 12.83 5.03
N LEU A 224 11.91 11.51 4.85
CA LEU A 224 12.99 10.62 5.27
C LEU A 224 14.31 10.93 4.57
N MET A 225 14.27 11.39 3.31
CA MET A 225 15.43 11.84 2.56
C MET A 225 15.84 13.28 2.90
N ASN A 226 15.14 13.95 3.82
CA ASN A 226 15.36 15.34 4.21
C ASN A 226 15.31 16.32 3.01
N LEU A 227 14.42 16.06 2.06
CA LEU A 227 14.19 16.92 0.89
C LEU A 227 13.05 17.90 1.12
N ILE A 228 12.17 17.64 2.11
CA ILE A 228 11.09 18.53 2.58
C ILE A 228 11.22 18.72 4.10
N GLY A 229 10.60 19.77 4.64
CA GLY A 229 10.58 20.03 6.10
C GLY A 229 11.81 20.77 6.64
N SER A 230 12.87 21.00 5.87
CA SER A 230 14.13 21.61 6.33
C SER A 230 14.36 23.04 5.83
N GLY A 231 13.34 23.70 5.31
CA GLY A 231 13.40 25.13 4.91
C GLY A 231 14.28 25.44 3.68
N GLY A 232 14.68 24.44 2.90
CA GLY A 232 15.49 24.62 1.70
C GLY A 232 14.74 24.23 0.41
N ASN A 233 14.99 24.95 -0.69
CA ASN A 233 14.50 24.62 -2.04
C ASN A 233 15.25 23.42 -2.63
N LYS A 234 15.15 22.27 -1.99
CA LYS A 234 15.72 21.02 -2.53
C LYS A 234 14.79 20.42 -3.56
N LYS A 235 15.37 19.80 -4.60
CA LYS A 235 14.59 19.01 -5.56
C LYS A 235 14.06 17.77 -4.85
N THR A 236 12.77 17.53 -4.97
CA THR A 236 12.10 16.37 -4.38
C THR A 236 12.28 15.14 -5.27
N ALA A 237 12.25 13.97 -4.68
CA ALA A 237 12.27 12.70 -5.39
C ALA A 237 10.88 12.38 -5.97
N ALA A 238 10.86 11.74 -7.15
CA ALA A 238 9.67 11.07 -7.65
C ALA A 238 9.50 9.74 -6.91
N VAL A 239 8.25 9.40 -6.59
CA VAL A 239 7.91 8.17 -5.87
C VAL A 239 7.00 7.32 -6.74
N MET A 240 7.36 6.06 -6.87
CA MET A 240 6.55 5.02 -7.51
C MET A 240 6.32 3.93 -6.47
N ASP A 241 5.06 3.72 -6.11
CA ASP A 241 4.65 2.67 -5.19
C ASP A 241 3.99 1.54 -5.99
N LEU A 242 4.57 0.34 -5.95
CA LEU A 242 4.05 -0.85 -6.61
C LEU A 242 3.48 -1.79 -5.56
N GLY A 243 2.21 -1.61 -5.27
CA GLY A 243 1.45 -2.44 -4.34
C GLY A 243 0.95 -3.76 -4.94
N GLY A 244 0.12 -4.48 -4.18
CA GLY A 244 -0.52 -5.71 -4.67
C GLY A 244 -1.67 -5.47 -5.62
N GLY A 245 -2.50 -4.46 -5.36
CA GLY A 245 -3.73 -4.16 -6.11
C GLY A 245 -3.69 -2.88 -6.94
N SER A 246 -2.71 -2.00 -6.70
CA SER A 246 -2.54 -0.74 -7.45
C SER A 246 -1.09 -0.33 -7.56
N THR A 247 -0.83 0.63 -8.44
CA THR A 247 0.45 1.32 -8.58
C THR A 247 0.22 2.82 -8.51
N GLN A 248 1.00 3.54 -7.68
CA GLN A 248 0.95 4.98 -7.58
C GLN A 248 2.21 5.60 -8.18
N ILE A 249 2.05 6.75 -8.84
CA ILE A 249 3.15 7.57 -9.34
C ILE A 249 2.92 8.99 -8.86
N VAL A 250 3.87 9.52 -8.09
CA VAL A 250 3.78 10.89 -7.54
C VAL A 250 5.12 11.59 -7.65
N PHE A 251 5.12 12.80 -8.18
CA PHE A 251 6.30 13.66 -8.27
C PHE A 251 5.93 15.13 -8.35
N GLN A 252 6.86 15.99 -7.99
CA GLN A 252 6.75 17.44 -8.20
C GLN A 252 7.30 17.77 -9.59
N PRO A 253 6.45 18.20 -10.55
CA PRO A 253 6.92 18.56 -11.87
C PRO A 253 7.71 19.86 -11.82
N GLN A 254 8.79 19.96 -12.60
CA GLN A 254 9.49 21.21 -12.84
C GLN A 254 8.80 21.96 -13.99
N LEU A 255 7.87 22.82 -13.63
CA LEU A 255 7.10 23.59 -14.60
C LEU A 255 7.77 24.94 -14.85
N GLN A 256 7.75 25.39 -16.09
CA GLN A 256 8.03 26.79 -16.41
C GLN A 256 6.82 27.62 -16.02
N ALA A 257 7.03 28.85 -15.54
CA ALA A 257 5.95 29.76 -15.16
C ALA A 257 4.95 30.01 -16.30
N SER A 258 5.40 29.89 -17.57
CA SER A 258 4.61 30.04 -18.78
C SER A 258 3.77 28.82 -19.15
N SER A 259 3.98 27.66 -18.49
CA SER A 259 3.28 26.40 -18.82
C SER A 259 2.91 25.66 -17.52
N PRO A 260 1.88 26.12 -16.81
CA PRO A 260 1.41 25.43 -15.63
C PRO A 260 0.82 24.06 -15.99
N MET A 261 0.74 23.16 -15.01
CA MET A 261 0.05 21.90 -15.18
C MET A 261 -1.46 22.17 -15.40
N HIS A 262 -2.04 21.52 -16.41
CA HIS A 262 -3.48 21.67 -16.65
C HIS A 262 -4.27 21.12 -15.45
N PRO A 263 -5.34 21.81 -15.03
CA PRO A 263 -6.21 21.32 -13.96
C PRO A 263 -6.77 19.93 -14.28
N GLY A 264 -6.85 19.07 -13.29
CA GLY A 264 -7.39 17.73 -13.44
C GLY A 264 -7.14 16.86 -12.20
N GLU A 265 -7.67 15.67 -12.17
CA GLU A 265 -7.52 14.74 -11.05
C GLU A 265 -6.07 14.35 -10.74
N HIS A 266 -5.18 14.51 -11.72
CA HIS A 266 -3.75 14.25 -11.57
C HIS A 266 -3.00 15.37 -10.84
N VAL A 267 -3.63 16.52 -10.59
CA VAL A 267 -3.04 17.63 -9.83
C VAL A 267 -3.41 17.48 -8.37
N TYR A 268 -2.42 17.49 -7.51
CA TYR A 268 -2.60 17.51 -6.07
C TYR A 268 -1.85 18.71 -5.47
N GLU A 269 -2.57 19.57 -4.75
CA GLU A 269 -1.99 20.71 -4.06
C GLU A 269 -1.84 20.40 -2.56
N LEU A 270 -0.61 20.20 -2.12
CA LEU A 270 -0.25 20.08 -0.72
C LEU A 270 0.06 21.47 -0.17
N LYS A 271 -0.90 22.08 0.53
CA LYS A 271 -0.80 23.46 1.06
C LYS A 271 -0.35 23.45 2.51
N ASN A 272 0.49 24.44 2.85
CA ASN A 272 0.94 24.69 4.23
C ASN A 272 1.60 23.49 4.93
N PHE A 273 2.24 22.60 4.15
CA PHE A 273 3.00 21.50 4.70
C PHE A 273 4.41 22.00 5.08
N GLU A 274 4.75 21.98 6.39
CA GLU A 274 6.04 22.47 6.91
C GLU A 274 6.42 23.86 6.37
N ASN A 275 5.45 24.80 6.36
CA ASN A 275 5.57 26.16 5.81
C ASN A 275 5.88 26.21 4.30
N SER A 276 5.67 25.13 3.58
CA SER A 276 5.85 25.05 2.13
C SER A 276 4.57 24.58 1.46
N SER A 277 4.43 24.87 0.17
CA SER A 277 3.34 24.33 -0.64
C SER A 277 3.92 23.63 -1.86
N PHE A 278 3.34 22.48 -2.21
CA PHE A 278 3.81 21.68 -3.33
C PHE A 278 2.65 21.40 -4.28
N THR A 279 2.90 21.62 -5.57
CA THR A 279 1.99 21.15 -6.63
C THR A 279 2.57 19.85 -7.17
N LEU A 280 1.86 18.75 -6.98
CA LEU A 280 2.29 17.41 -7.33
C LEU A 280 1.48 16.89 -8.52
N TYR A 281 2.15 16.19 -9.42
CA TYR A 281 1.50 15.21 -10.28
C TYR A 281 1.28 13.94 -9.46
N GLN A 282 0.07 13.42 -9.48
CA GLN A 282 -0.25 12.14 -8.87
C GLN A 282 -1.18 11.32 -9.76
N LYS A 283 -0.97 10.01 -9.81
CA LYS A 283 -1.90 9.07 -10.43
C LYS A 283 -1.82 7.72 -9.72
N SER A 284 -2.98 7.18 -9.41
CA SER A 284 -3.13 5.83 -8.90
C SER A 284 -3.77 4.97 -9.98
N TYR A 285 -3.14 3.86 -10.30
CA TYR A 285 -3.59 2.88 -11.29
C TYR A 285 -4.14 1.66 -10.55
N LEU A 286 -5.43 1.68 -10.25
CA LEU A 286 -6.13 0.56 -9.63
C LEU A 286 -6.19 -0.62 -10.60
N GLY A 287 -5.90 -1.84 -10.12
CA GLY A 287 -5.84 -3.04 -10.95
C GLY A 287 -4.44 -3.32 -11.55
N TYR A 288 -3.49 -2.40 -11.41
CA TYR A 288 -2.13 -2.53 -11.94
C TYR A 288 -1.07 -2.80 -10.86
N GLY A 289 -1.45 -3.49 -9.78
CA GLY A 289 -0.51 -3.99 -8.79
C GLY A 289 0.00 -5.39 -9.12
N LEU A 290 1.04 -5.84 -8.41
CA LEU A 290 1.71 -7.14 -8.65
C LEU A 290 0.78 -8.35 -8.51
N LYS A 291 -0.13 -8.34 -7.53
CA LYS A 291 -1.11 -9.42 -7.36
C LYS A 291 -2.06 -9.47 -8.55
N GLN A 292 -2.59 -8.33 -8.96
CA GLN A 292 -3.52 -8.22 -10.09
C GLN A 292 -2.84 -8.58 -11.41
N ALA A 293 -1.62 -8.11 -11.64
CA ALA A 293 -0.83 -8.47 -12.82
C ALA A 293 -0.63 -9.99 -12.89
N ARG A 294 -0.29 -10.63 -11.78
CA ARG A 294 -0.13 -12.09 -11.72
C ARG A 294 -1.43 -12.83 -12.03
N GLU A 295 -2.54 -12.39 -11.44
CA GLU A 295 -3.87 -12.97 -11.69
C GLU A 295 -4.27 -12.82 -13.16
N SER A 296 -4.01 -11.66 -13.77
CA SER A 296 -4.28 -11.38 -15.19
C SER A 296 -3.42 -12.25 -16.13
N ILE A 297 -2.14 -12.38 -15.84
CA ILE A 297 -1.22 -13.22 -16.60
C ILE A 297 -1.62 -14.71 -16.51
N ASN A 298 -1.98 -15.18 -15.32
CA ASN A 298 -2.46 -16.55 -15.14
C ASN A 298 -3.76 -16.79 -15.90
N SER A 299 -4.68 -15.85 -15.85
CA SER A 299 -5.96 -15.91 -16.57
C SER A 299 -5.74 -15.92 -18.10
N LEU A 300 -4.85 -15.07 -18.61
CA LEU A 300 -4.47 -15.07 -20.02
C LEU A 300 -3.83 -16.40 -20.44
N THR A 301 -2.92 -16.93 -19.63
CA THR A 301 -2.24 -18.21 -19.88
C THR A 301 -3.24 -19.35 -19.91
N ALA A 302 -4.17 -19.40 -18.95
CA ALA A 302 -5.22 -20.40 -18.92
C ALA A 302 -6.15 -20.29 -20.14
N PHE A 303 -6.56 -19.08 -20.50
CA PHE A 303 -7.38 -18.83 -21.69
C PHE A 303 -6.69 -19.31 -22.96
N LEU A 304 -5.43 -18.97 -23.18
CA LEU A 304 -4.66 -19.42 -24.35
C LEU A 304 -4.53 -20.94 -24.40
N HIS A 305 -4.24 -21.57 -23.27
CA HIS A 305 -4.15 -23.04 -23.18
C HIS A 305 -5.47 -23.70 -23.52
N LEU A 306 -6.59 -23.19 -23.02
CA LEU A 306 -7.93 -23.70 -23.30
C LEU A 306 -8.35 -23.48 -24.75
N SER A 307 -8.04 -22.31 -25.31
CA SER A 307 -8.39 -21.99 -26.70
C SER A 307 -7.62 -22.81 -27.74
N THR A 308 -6.43 -23.31 -27.37
CA THR A 308 -5.61 -24.17 -28.23
C THR A 308 -5.87 -25.66 -28.04
N ASN A 309 -6.61 -26.04 -26.99
CA ASN A 309 -6.96 -27.44 -26.72
C ASN A 309 -8.27 -27.79 -27.47
N PRO A 310 -8.24 -28.75 -28.45
CA PRO A 310 -9.42 -29.09 -29.25
C PRO A 310 -10.63 -29.57 -28.41
N GLN A 311 -10.37 -30.25 -27.29
CA GLN A 311 -11.43 -30.72 -26.39
C GLN A 311 -12.04 -29.57 -25.57
N ALA A 312 -11.23 -28.59 -25.19
CA ALA A 312 -11.71 -27.41 -24.48
C ALA A 312 -12.37 -26.38 -25.44
N ALA A 313 -11.87 -26.27 -26.68
CA ALA A 313 -12.41 -25.39 -27.70
C ALA A 313 -13.85 -25.75 -28.12
N GLN A 314 -14.23 -27.02 -28.08
CA GLN A 314 -15.62 -27.46 -28.35
C GLN A 314 -16.62 -26.91 -27.32
N HIS A 315 -16.18 -26.50 -26.16
CA HIS A 315 -16.99 -26.00 -25.04
C HIS A 315 -16.81 -24.48 -24.79
N ALA A 316 -15.91 -23.83 -25.55
CA ALA A 316 -15.58 -22.41 -25.33
C ALA A 316 -16.75 -21.44 -25.56
N GLY A 317 -17.80 -21.88 -26.29
CA GLY A 317 -19.02 -21.08 -26.53
C GLY A 317 -20.18 -21.37 -25.57
N ASP A 318 -20.08 -22.41 -24.75
CA ASP A 318 -21.15 -22.83 -23.86
C ASP A 318 -20.78 -22.60 -22.39
N ALA A 319 -21.39 -21.58 -21.77
CA ALA A 319 -21.17 -21.24 -20.36
C ALA A 319 -21.47 -22.41 -19.41
N SER A 320 -22.41 -23.31 -19.80
CA SER A 320 -22.78 -24.48 -18.99
C SER A 320 -21.71 -25.59 -19.03
N ALA A 321 -20.88 -25.62 -20.08
CA ALA A 321 -19.82 -26.60 -20.22
C ALA A 321 -18.64 -26.30 -19.27
N TRP A 322 -18.45 -25.04 -18.90
CA TRP A 322 -17.46 -24.65 -17.89
C TRP A 322 -17.79 -25.11 -16.48
N ASP A 323 -19.10 -25.27 -16.17
CA ASP A 323 -19.54 -25.83 -14.89
C ASP A 323 -19.24 -27.34 -14.77
N LYS A 324 -19.13 -28.04 -15.91
CA LYS A 324 -18.76 -29.47 -15.99
C LYS A 324 -17.26 -29.70 -16.01
N PHE A 325 -16.48 -28.67 -16.31
CA PHE A 325 -15.02 -28.72 -16.24
C PHE A 325 -14.61 -28.73 -14.77
N SER A 326 -13.99 -29.82 -14.29
CA SER A 326 -13.43 -29.84 -12.94
C SER A 326 -12.08 -29.10 -12.95
N PRO A 327 -12.06 -27.83 -12.51
CA PRO A 327 -10.83 -27.03 -12.57
C PRO A 327 -9.71 -27.59 -11.70
N GLN A 328 -10.06 -28.40 -10.70
CA GLN A 328 -9.15 -28.95 -9.70
C GLN A 328 -8.16 -29.97 -10.28
N THR A 329 -8.42 -30.50 -11.47
CA THR A 329 -7.54 -31.45 -12.16
C THR A 329 -6.82 -30.86 -13.36
N MET A 330 -7.00 -29.57 -13.64
CA MET A 330 -6.40 -28.93 -14.79
C MET A 330 -4.99 -28.46 -14.49
N PHE A 331 -4.03 -28.94 -15.28
CA PHE A 331 -2.65 -28.47 -15.31
C PHE A 331 -2.44 -27.56 -16.52
N VAL A 332 -2.11 -26.30 -16.24
CA VAL A 332 -1.88 -25.30 -17.28
C VAL A 332 -0.39 -24.98 -17.35
N PRO A 333 0.28 -25.25 -18.47
CA PRO A 333 1.68 -24.91 -18.64
C PRO A 333 1.85 -23.37 -18.66
N SER A 334 2.79 -22.88 -17.85
CA SER A 334 3.07 -21.44 -17.75
C SER A 334 4.56 -21.14 -17.85
N PRO A 335 4.98 -20.25 -18.74
CA PRO A 335 6.38 -19.85 -18.85
C PRO A 335 6.80 -18.87 -17.72
N CYS A 336 5.85 -18.39 -16.91
CA CYS A 336 6.10 -17.43 -15.84
C CYS A 336 6.43 -18.08 -14.49
N TYR A 337 6.45 -19.41 -14.41
CA TYR A 337 6.89 -20.16 -13.25
C TYR A 337 8.18 -20.91 -13.56
N ALA A 338 9.00 -21.14 -12.54
CA ALA A 338 10.20 -21.96 -12.69
C ALA A 338 9.84 -23.35 -13.22
N ALA A 339 10.66 -23.90 -14.11
CA ALA A 339 10.42 -25.21 -14.73
C ALA A 339 10.14 -26.29 -13.66
N GLY A 340 9.05 -27.03 -13.83
CA GLY A 340 8.59 -28.06 -12.90
C GLY A 340 7.89 -27.57 -11.65
N ALA A 341 7.89 -26.27 -11.36
CA ALA A 341 7.14 -25.72 -10.22
C ALA A 341 5.64 -25.84 -10.47
N GLN A 342 4.89 -26.22 -9.44
CA GLN A 342 3.43 -26.28 -9.48
C GLN A 342 2.86 -25.29 -8.46
N LYS A 343 1.88 -24.51 -8.88
CA LYS A 343 1.22 -23.54 -8.02
C LYS A 343 -0.25 -23.42 -8.38
N THR A 344 -1.11 -23.55 -7.38
CA THR A 344 -2.53 -23.23 -7.54
C THR A 344 -2.70 -21.71 -7.71
N ALA A 345 -3.38 -21.30 -8.74
CA ALA A 345 -3.65 -19.92 -9.07
C ALA A 345 -5.13 -19.70 -9.32
N LYS A 346 -5.67 -18.61 -8.81
CA LYS A 346 -7.01 -18.15 -9.15
C LYS A 346 -6.98 -17.54 -10.55
N VAL A 347 -7.86 -18.01 -11.41
CA VAL A 347 -8.02 -17.50 -12.77
C VAL A 347 -9.46 -17.05 -12.99
N SER A 348 -9.62 -15.97 -13.73
CA SER A 348 -10.92 -15.45 -14.14
C SER A 348 -11.00 -15.49 -15.67
N LEU A 349 -11.93 -16.24 -16.20
CA LEU A 349 -12.11 -16.44 -17.63
C LEU A 349 -13.38 -15.67 -18.12
N GLY A 350 -13.23 -14.35 -18.25
CA GLY A 350 -14.30 -13.46 -18.70
C GLY A 350 -15.45 -13.32 -17.68
N LYS A 351 -16.69 -13.47 -18.14
CA LYS A 351 -17.88 -13.45 -17.27
C LYS A 351 -18.02 -14.72 -16.42
N PHE A 352 -17.15 -15.70 -16.62
CA PHE A 352 -17.18 -16.99 -15.98
C PHE A 352 -16.57 -16.94 -14.57
N LYS A 353 -17.00 -17.90 -13.79
CA LYS A 353 -16.62 -18.06 -12.40
C LYS A 353 -15.08 -18.11 -12.22
N THR A 354 -14.58 -17.43 -11.20
CA THR A 354 -13.18 -17.58 -10.77
C THR A 354 -12.96 -19.04 -10.33
N SER A 355 -11.96 -19.69 -10.91
CA SER A 355 -11.60 -21.10 -10.61
C SER A 355 -10.16 -21.21 -10.17
N ASP A 356 -9.88 -22.16 -9.31
CA ASP A 356 -8.51 -22.51 -8.92
C ASP A 356 -7.95 -23.54 -9.93
N ILE A 357 -6.84 -23.18 -10.59
CA ILE A 357 -6.16 -23.99 -11.59
C ILE A 357 -4.72 -24.22 -11.16
N THR A 358 -4.18 -25.41 -11.43
CA THR A 358 -2.75 -25.69 -11.17
C THR A 358 -1.91 -25.22 -12.35
N MET A 359 -1.13 -24.17 -12.14
CA MET A 359 -0.12 -23.69 -13.10
C MET A 359 1.15 -24.53 -12.94
N VAL A 360 1.70 -24.99 -14.06
CA VAL A 360 2.93 -25.78 -14.10
C VAL A 360 4.01 -25.04 -14.86
N GLY A 361 5.13 -24.77 -14.22
CA GLY A 361 6.26 -24.08 -14.83
C GLY A 361 6.86 -24.86 -15.99
N THR A 362 7.09 -24.17 -17.10
CA THR A 362 7.72 -24.72 -18.31
C THR A 362 9.09 -24.15 -18.57
N SER A 363 9.87 -24.78 -19.46
CA SER A 363 11.19 -24.29 -19.90
C SER A 363 11.12 -23.08 -20.84
N GLY A 364 9.93 -22.52 -21.12
CA GLY A 364 9.72 -21.42 -22.08
C GLY A 364 10.45 -20.12 -21.75
N GLY A 365 10.85 -19.95 -20.52
CA GLY A 365 11.78 -18.92 -20.07
C GLY A 365 11.25 -17.49 -20.10
N PHE A 366 12.15 -16.55 -19.79
CA PHE A 366 11.88 -15.15 -19.61
C PHE A 366 11.12 -14.49 -20.78
N ARG A 367 11.52 -14.75 -22.04
CA ARG A 367 10.91 -14.08 -23.21
C ARG A 367 9.43 -14.44 -23.40
N ALA A 368 9.07 -15.71 -23.17
CA ALA A 368 7.68 -16.13 -23.29
C ALA A 368 6.81 -15.51 -22.17
N CYS A 369 7.32 -15.47 -20.93
CA CYS A 369 6.65 -14.77 -19.84
C CYS A 369 6.55 -13.26 -20.12
N GLN A 370 7.64 -12.64 -20.58
CA GLN A 370 7.64 -11.22 -20.93
C GLN A 370 6.54 -10.90 -21.96
N ARG A 371 6.36 -11.74 -23.00
CA ARG A 371 5.31 -11.51 -24.01
C ARG A 371 3.91 -11.57 -23.40
N LEU A 372 3.64 -12.47 -22.45
CA LEU A 372 2.37 -12.50 -21.73
C LEU A 372 2.14 -11.21 -20.92
N VAL A 373 3.19 -10.70 -20.27
CA VAL A 373 3.13 -9.42 -19.55
C VAL A 373 2.84 -8.26 -20.50
N GLU A 374 3.53 -8.19 -21.63
CA GLU A 374 3.35 -7.15 -22.65
C GLU A 374 1.92 -7.13 -23.20
N VAL A 375 1.34 -8.30 -23.46
CA VAL A 375 -0.06 -8.43 -23.90
C VAL A 375 -1.01 -8.00 -22.79
N THR A 376 -0.78 -8.46 -21.56
CA THR A 376 -1.61 -8.10 -20.38
C THR A 376 -1.59 -6.60 -20.12
N MET A 377 -0.43 -5.97 -20.27
CA MET A 377 -0.24 -4.52 -20.08
C MET A 377 -0.64 -3.69 -21.32
N ASN A 378 -1.08 -4.35 -22.40
CA ASN A 378 -1.43 -3.71 -23.66
C ASN A 378 -0.30 -2.81 -24.20
N LYS A 379 0.95 -3.28 -24.10
CA LYS A 379 2.15 -2.50 -24.42
C LYS A 379 2.19 -2.02 -25.88
N ASP A 380 1.64 -2.81 -26.79
CA ASP A 380 1.64 -2.50 -28.23
C ASP A 380 0.46 -1.60 -28.65
N ALA A 381 -0.43 -1.20 -27.71
CA ALA A 381 -1.50 -0.27 -28.02
C ALA A 381 -0.96 1.12 -28.36
N GLU A 382 -1.54 1.74 -29.38
CA GLU A 382 -1.20 3.12 -29.70
C GLU A 382 -1.57 4.04 -28.53
N CYS A 383 -0.56 4.79 -28.07
CA CYS A 383 -0.81 5.87 -27.14
C CYS A 383 -1.36 7.06 -27.93
N HIS A 384 -2.65 7.24 -27.91
CA HIS A 384 -3.20 8.54 -28.29
C HIS A 384 -2.81 9.53 -27.20
N ILE A 385 -1.94 10.48 -27.55
CA ILE A 385 -1.70 11.67 -26.72
C ILE A 385 -2.97 12.50 -26.83
N ALA A 386 -3.99 12.11 -26.07
CA ALA A 386 -5.11 12.99 -25.88
C ALA A 386 -4.63 14.17 -25.02
N PRO A 387 -5.06 15.39 -25.30
CA PRO A 387 -4.88 16.48 -24.36
C PRO A 387 -5.34 16.02 -22.99
N VAL A 388 -4.71 16.53 -21.93
CA VAL A 388 -4.89 16.08 -20.53
C VAL A 388 -6.36 16.06 -20.06
N SER A 389 -7.26 16.72 -20.79
CA SER A 389 -8.71 16.69 -20.59
C SER A 389 -9.38 15.33 -20.80
N TYR A 390 -8.68 14.33 -21.38
CA TYR A 390 -9.24 13.00 -21.64
C TYR A 390 -8.81 11.93 -20.65
N THR A 391 -8.15 12.28 -19.57
CA THR A 391 -7.87 11.32 -18.48
C THR A 391 -9.13 10.85 -17.75
N HIS A 392 -10.31 11.32 -18.15
CA HIS A 392 -11.61 10.94 -17.57
C HIS A 392 -12.32 9.80 -18.32
N LEU A 393 -11.73 9.26 -19.38
CA LEU A 393 -12.37 8.22 -20.16
C LEU A 393 -11.76 6.84 -19.90
N THR A 394 -11.81 6.38 -18.67
CA THR A 394 -11.98 4.94 -18.35
C THR A 394 -12.34 4.78 -16.88
#